data_1e63d2cb4de1fae5c22bc247d890d323
#
_entry.id   1e63d2cb4de1fae5c22bc247d890d323
#
_cell.length_a   1.000
_cell.length_b   1.000
_cell.length_c   1.000
_cell.angle_alpha   90.00
_cell.angle_beta   90.00
_cell.angle_gamma   90.00
#
_symmetry.space_group_name_H-M   'P 1'
#
loop_
_entity.id
_entity.type
_entity.pdbx_description
1 polymer ?
#
loop_
_entity_poly.entity_id
_entity_poly.type
_entity_poly.pdbx_seq_one_letter_code
_entity_poly.pdbx_strand_id
1 'polypeptide(L)'
;LDNLILEYRDPLFGIIIVVALIFLISFITYSFSIYKERKARKDYRKLSLRFELGKLKEEDYVHLYKTYNLPFDSILLLASSFLHKGDYTKAISVYLALLEHANDRVKKEELLERLGTTYFKGGFLQRSKEVFLRILKFSPHNTNALLYLLLVNEKLKDFKKAKEIACCLEELDKNVTTDKIYLDSLIIINDSVLSYEKRTELLYEIFKENKIIERIFASFLIQFNKPFFWDHINEFDCSKFIDIMWYQKKEDINFDKVLENPFLNELYNAKGYLNTINHSNDFDLDILILINKHEHKINASLDFEFICNSCKHSHPVFDTRCPHCHSILTFDVKHHLTKSFYNFNQSLQ
;
A
#
# COMPACT_ATOMS: atom_id res chain seq x y z
N LEU A 1 75.75 43.65 -18.44
CA LEU A 1 75.10 42.53 -17.69
C LEU A 1 75.58 42.44 -16.23
N ASP A 2 76.42 43.37 -15.77
CA ASP A 2 77.10 43.28 -14.46
C ASP A 2 76.40 44.06 -13.31
N ASN A 3 75.16 44.54 -13.45
CA ASN A 3 74.46 45.31 -12.43
C ASN A 3 73.19 44.67 -11.87
N LEU A 4 73.13 43.38 -11.88
CA LEU A 4 71.94 42.63 -11.34
C LEU A 4 72.29 41.74 -10.12
N ILE A 5 73.39 42.09 -9.41
CA ILE A 5 73.70 41.51 -8.12
C ILE A 5 72.97 42.37 -7.07
N LEU A 6 71.74 41.97 -6.72
CA LEU A 6 70.95 42.52 -5.62
C LEU A 6 71.74 42.28 -4.31
N GLU A 7 72.31 43.31 -3.73
CA GLU A 7 72.88 43.19 -2.40
C GLU A 7 71.81 42.97 -1.33
N TYR A 8 72.06 42.11 -0.36
CA TYR A 8 71.18 41.76 0.76
C TYR A 8 70.58 42.93 1.50
N ARG A 9 71.17 44.13 1.37
CA ARG A 9 70.69 45.38 1.98
C ARG A 9 69.78 46.20 1.07
N ASP A 10 69.52 45.82 -0.10
CA ASP A 10 68.68 46.54 -1.04
C ASP A 10 67.19 46.32 -0.73
N PRO A 11 66.38 47.39 -0.51
CA PRO A 11 64.97 47.27 -0.23
C PRO A 11 64.20 46.48 -1.35
N LEU A 12 64.71 46.47 -2.58
CA LEU A 12 64.19 45.73 -3.65
C LEU A 12 64.27 44.16 -3.44
N PHE A 13 65.31 43.69 -2.75
CA PHE A 13 65.49 42.30 -2.38
C PHE A 13 64.38 41.79 -1.46
N GLY A 14 63.99 42.63 -0.45
CA GLY A 14 62.88 42.35 0.45
C GLY A 14 61.53 42.24 -0.28
N ILE A 15 61.29 43.13 -1.24
CA ILE A 15 60.06 43.11 -2.07
C ILE A 15 60.01 41.83 -2.92
N ILE A 16 61.10 41.42 -3.54
CA ILE A 16 61.16 40.20 -4.34
C ILE A 16 60.85 38.95 -3.49
N ILE A 17 61.40 38.86 -2.27
CA ILE A 17 61.11 37.77 -1.34
C ILE A 17 59.61 37.73 -0.98
N VAL A 18 59.00 38.86 -0.63
CA VAL A 18 57.60 38.93 -0.31
C VAL A 18 56.73 38.51 -1.48
N VAL A 19 57.02 38.98 -2.68
CA VAL A 19 56.30 38.58 -3.90
C VAL A 19 56.47 37.08 -4.17
N ALA A 20 57.69 36.54 -4.03
CA ALA A 20 57.95 35.09 -4.20
C ALA A 20 57.18 34.25 -3.17
N LEU A 21 57.07 34.71 -1.89
CA LEU A 21 56.28 34.03 -0.86
C LEU A 21 54.79 34.04 -1.19
N ILE A 22 54.25 35.18 -1.66
CA ILE A 22 52.85 35.29 -2.07
C ILE A 22 52.56 34.34 -3.22
N PHE A 23 53.45 34.24 -4.25
CA PHE A 23 53.30 33.28 -5.32
C PHE A 23 53.36 31.84 -4.83
N LEU A 24 54.26 31.53 -3.91
CA LEU A 24 54.39 30.19 -3.35
C LEU A 24 53.14 29.77 -2.54
N ILE A 25 52.65 30.63 -1.71
CA ILE A 25 51.42 30.43 -0.94
C ILE A 25 50.21 30.25 -1.89
N SER A 26 50.08 31.10 -2.91
CA SER A 26 49.04 30.99 -3.93
C SER A 26 49.13 29.68 -4.71
N PHE A 27 50.33 29.24 -5.09
CA PHE A 27 50.57 28.00 -5.78
C PHE A 27 50.18 26.77 -4.94
N ILE A 28 50.57 26.78 -3.64
CA ILE A 28 50.22 25.70 -2.70
C ILE A 28 48.71 25.65 -2.49
N THR A 29 48.05 26.78 -2.24
CA THR A 29 46.59 26.82 -2.04
C THR A 29 45.84 26.38 -3.30
N TYR A 30 46.27 26.79 -4.48
CA TYR A 30 45.72 26.41 -5.75
C TYR A 30 45.88 24.87 -6.02
N SER A 31 47.10 24.37 -5.79
CA SER A 31 47.39 22.94 -5.96
C SER A 31 46.58 22.08 -5.00
N PHE A 32 46.41 22.51 -3.75
CA PHE A 32 45.59 21.83 -2.75
C PHE A 32 44.11 21.84 -3.13
N SER A 33 43.61 22.98 -3.65
CA SER A 33 42.25 23.06 -4.20
C SER A 33 41.98 22.09 -5.34
N ILE A 34 42.88 22.05 -6.31
CA ILE A 34 42.78 21.09 -7.45
C ILE A 34 42.83 19.64 -6.96
N TYR A 35 43.71 19.34 -6.02
CA TYR A 35 43.79 17.99 -5.45
C TYR A 35 42.49 17.57 -4.75
N LYS A 36 41.92 18.46 -3.95
CA LYS A 36 40.62 18.24 -3.25
C LYS A 36 39.50 18.05 -4.23
N GLU A 37 39.43 18.85 -5.29
CA GLU A 37 38.40 18.72 -6.34
C GLU A 37 38.55 17.41 -7.14
N ARG A 38 39.76 17.01 -7.51
CA ARG A 38 39.99 15.73 -8.20
C ARG A 38 39.62 14.53 -7.33
N LYS A 39 39.91 14.58 -6.05
CA LYS A 39 39.50 13.54 -5.08
C LYS A 39 38.00 13.47 -4.97
N ALA A 40 37.30 14.60 -4.80
CA ALA A 40 35.86 14.66 -4.76
C ALA A 40 35.20 14.09 -6.02
N ARG A 41 35.69 14.44 -7.22
CA ARG A 41 35.19 13.88 -8.48
C ARG A 41 35.39 12.35 -8.60
N LYS A 42 36.50 11.81 -8.10
CA LYS A 42 36.74 10.35 -8.09
C LYS A 42 35.79 9.64 -7.13
N ASP A 43 35.56 10.21 -5.96
CA ASP A 43 34.64 9.64 -4.95
C ASP A 43 33.20 9.71 -5.45
N TYR A 44 32.79 10.82 -6.09
CA TYR A 44 31.49 10.95 -6.75
C TYR A 44 31.29 9.90 -7.84
N ARG A 45 32.29 9.68 -8.72
CA ARG A 45 32.21 8.67 -9.78
C ARG A 45 32.07 7.25 -9.22
N LYS A 46 32.76 6.93 -8.11
CA LYS A 46 32.62 5.63 -7.43
C LYS A 46 31.22 5.46 -6.83
N LEU A 47 30.66 6.51 -6.22
CA LEU A 47 29.32 6.51 -5.66
C LEU A 47 28.24 6.39 -6.75
N SER A 48 28.43 7.13 -7.87
CA SER A 48 27.53 7.02 -9.04
C SER A 48 27.50 5.61 -9.60
N LEU A 49 28.64 4.97 -9.76
CA LEU A 49 28.73 3.57 -10.22
C LEU A 49 28.06 2.59 -9.24
N ARG A 50 28.22 2.79 -7.93
CA ARG A 50 27.53 1.97 -6.92
C ARG A 50 26.02 2.21 -6.94
N PHE A 51 25.58 3.43 -7.18
CA PHE A 51 24.18 3.78 -7.35
C PHE A 51 23.55 3.09 -8.56
N GLU A 52 24.19 3.20 -9.73
CA GLU A 52 23.75 2.53 -10.97
C GLU A 52 23.68 1.00 -10.80
N LEU A 53 24.63 0.41 -10.08
CA LEU A 53 24.64 -1.01 -9.75
C LEU A 53 23.70 -1.41 -8.60
N GLY A 54 23.01 -0.45 -7.98
CA GLY A 54 22.13 -0.68 -6.83
C GLY A 54 22.85 -1.20 -5.58
N LYS A 55 24.16 -0.97 -5.46
CA LYS A 55 25.03 -1.49 -4.39
C LYS A 55 25.40 -0.44 -3.33
N LEU A 56 24.66 0.66 -3.23
CA LEU A 56 24.86 1.65 -2.17
C LEU A 56 24.48 1.08 -0.81
N LYS A 57 25.34 1.30 0.18
CA LYS A 57 25.09 0.99 1.59
C LYS A 57 24.59 2.24 2.32
N GLU A 58 24.08 2.08 3.54
CA GLU A 58 23.64 3.20 4.42
C GLU A 58 24.72 4.28 4.57
N GLU A 59 25.96 3.85 4.78
CA GLU A 59 27.14 4.73 4.91
C GLU A 59 27.37 5.60 3.65
N ASP A 60 27.09 5.08 2.46
CA ASP A 60 27.25 5.82 1.20
C ASP A 60 26.22 6.96 1.10
N TYR A 61 24.97 6.78 1.61
CA TYR A 61 23.95 7.85 1.64
C TYR A 61 24.31 8.96 2.64
N VAL A 62 24.84 8.57 3.81
CA VAL A 62 25.37 9.52 4.79
C VAL A 62 26.53 10.31 4.22
N HIS A 63 27.43 9.62 3.51
CA HIS A 63 28.58 10.25 2.84
C HIS A 63 28.12 11.25 1.76
N LEU A 64 27.11 10.89 0.95
CA LEU A 64 26.50 11.81 -0.02
C LEU A 64 25.95 13.07 0.65
N TYR A 65 25.21 12.90 1.75
CA TYR A 65 24.65 14.03 2.50
C TYR A 65 25.73 14.96 3.08
N LYS A 66 26.74 14.39 3.76
CA LYS A 66 27.80 15.14 4.45
C LYS A 66 28.85 15.75 3.52
N THR A 67 29.30 14.98 2.53
CA THR A 67 30.45 15.37 1.71
C THR A 67 30.08 16.30 0.57
N TYR A 68 28.90 16.11 -0.02
CA TYR A 68 28.45 16.87 -1.19
C TYR A 68 27.43 17.95 -0.82
N ASN A 69 27.09 18.07 0.47
CA ASN A 69 26.10 19.03 0.97
C ASN A 69 24.79 19.02 0.16
N LEU A 70 24.38 17.79 -0.27
CA LEU A 70 23.16 17.64 -1.03
C LEU A 70 21.96 18.09 -0.21
N PRO A 71 21.01 18.81 -0.79
CA PRO A 71 19.80 19.21 -0.09
C PRO A 71 19.08 17.98 0.48
N PHE A 72 18.59 18.09 1.71
CA PHE A 72 17.82 17.05 2.39
C PHE A 72 16.69 16.51 1.50
N ASP A 73 15.99 17.42 0.81
CA ASP A 73 14.87 17.09 -0.08
C ASP A 73 15.28 16.22 -1.28
N SER A 74 16.50 16.40 -1.80
CA SER A 74 17.01 15.59 -2.91
C SER A 74 17.21 14.12 -2.51
N ILE A 75 17.71 13.87 -1.29
CA ILE A 75 17.87 12.51 -0.78
C ILE A 75 16.50 11.91 -0.41
N LEU A 76 15.58 12.73 0.06
CA LEU A 76 14.20 12.34 0.33
C LEU A 76 13.47 11.91 -0.95
N LEU A 77 13.70 12.64 -2.06
CA LEU A 77 13.17 12.29 -3.38
C LEU A 77 13.75 10.95 -3.88
N LEU A 78 15.03 10.71 -3.64
CA LEU A 78 15.68 9.44 -3.97
C LEU A 78 15.02 8.27 -3.20
N ALA A 79 14.80 8.41 -1.90
CA ALA A 79 14.10 7.42 -1.10
C ALA A 79 12.68 7.16 -1.62
N SER A 80 11.96 8.20 -2.00
CA SER A 80 10.62 8.10 -2.62
C SER A 80 10.68 7.36 -3.96
N SER A 81 11.72 7.57 -4.76
CA SER A 81 11.92 6.84 -6.02
C SER A 81 12.12 5.33 -5.79
N PHE A 82 12.89 4.93 -4.77
CA PHE A 82 13.03 3.53 -4.40
C PHE A 82 11.70 2.94 -3.93
N LEU A 83 10.93 3.69 -3.14
CA LEU A 83 9.60 3.29 -2.68
C LEU A 83 8.66 3.02 -3.86
N HIS A 84 8.63 3.91 -4.87
CA HIS A 84 7.82 3.73 -6.08
C HIS A 84 8.23 2.52 -6.93
N LYS A 85 9.52 2.17 -6.91
CA LYS A 85 10.03 0.95 -7.58
C LYS A 85 9.79 -0.33 -6.78
N GLY A 86 9.25 -0.25 -5.56
CA GLY A 86 9.09 -1.39 -4.66
C GLY A 86 10.37 -1.82 -3.94
N ASP A 87 11.47 -1.05 -4.07
CA ASP A 87 12.75 -1.30 -3.38
C ASP A 87 12.68 -0.80 -1.92
N TYR A 88 11.80 -1.40 -1.12
CA TYR A 88 11.53 -0.97 0.27
C TYR A 88 12.78 -0.96 1.14
N THR A 89 13.65 -1.95 0.99
CA THR A 89 14.89 -2.05 1.78
C THR A 89 15.82 -0.86 1.54
N LYS A 90 16.00 -0.44 0.28
CA LYS A 90 16.82 0.73 -0.05
C LYS A 90 16.19 2.03 0.46
N ALA A 91 14.86 2.18 0.32
CA ALA A 91 14.16 3.34 0.85
C ALA A 91 14.32 3.44 2.38
N ILE A 92 14.17 2.32 3.11
CA ILE A 92 14.36 2.23 4.55
C ILE A 92 15.78 2.66 4.93
N SER A 93 16.82 2.13 4.28
CA SER A 93 18.22 2.50 4.55
C SER A 93 18.46 4.00 4.39
N VAL A 94 17.89 4.61 3.35
CA VAL A 94 17.99 6.07 3.15
C VAL A 94 17.30 6.84 4.26
N TYR A 95 16.07 6.46 4.65
CA TYR A 95 15.36 7.16 5.73
C TYR A 95 16.07 7.01 7.07
N LEU A 96 16.62 5.83 7.40
CA LEU A 96 17.40 5.63 8.63
C LEU A 96 18.65 6.51 8.65
N ALA A 97 19.40 6.55 7.54
CA ALA A 97 20.58 7.40 7.41
C ALA A 97 20.26 8.91 7.61
N LEU A 98 19.14 9.37 7.03
CA LEU A 98 18.68 10.75 7.22
C LEU A 98 18.24 11.04 8.66
N LEU A 99 17.59 10.06 9.30
CA LEU A 99 17.07 10.20 10.67
C LEU A 99 18.18 10.40 11.71
N GLU A 100 19.33 9.74 11.52
CA GLU A 100 20.52 9.91 12.38
C GLU A 100 21.07 11.35 12.36
N HIS A 101 20.87 12.07 11.26
CA HIS A 101 21.41 13.41 11.03
C HIS A 101 20.39 14.53 11.09
N ALA A 102 19.11 14.19 11.25
CA ALA A 102 18.06 15.18 11.41
C ALA A 102 18.12 15.76 12.85
N ASN A 103 18.36 17.06 12.98
CA ASN A 103 18.38 17.74 14.28
C ASN A 103 17.03 18.39 14.60
N ASP A 104 16.25 18.73 13.58
CA ASP A 104 14.96 19.38 13.70
C ASP A 104 13.88 18.37 14.04
N ARG A 105 13.02 18.70 15.02
CA ARG A 105 11.90 17.86 15.46
C ARG A 105 10.89 17.58 14.32
N VAL A 106 10.56 18.61 13.54
CA VAL A 106 9.58 18.51 12.44
C VAL A 106 10.11 17.56 11.37
N LYS A 107 11.38 17.71 10.97
CA LYS A 107 12.03 16.80 10.01
C LYS A 107 12.13 15.37 10.53
N LYS A 108 12.37 15.18 11.83
CA LYS A 108 12.36 13.84 12.44
C LYS A 108 11.00 13.19 12.37
N GLU A 109 9.94 13.93 12.65
CA GLU A 109 8.57 13.45 12.58
C GLU A 109 8.21 13.03 11.15
N GLU A 110 8.48 13.89 10.16
CA GLU A 110 8.29 13.58 8.74
C GLU A 110 9.05 12.32 8.29
N LEU A 111 10.33 12.22 8.67
CA LEU A 111 11.13 11.03 8.35
C LEU A 111 10.59 9.75 9.00
N LEU A 112 10.15 9.83 10.25
CA LEU A 112 9.54 8.70 10.94
C LEU A 112 8.22 8.29 10.27
N GLU A 113 7.38 9.24 9.84
CA GLU A 113 6.16 8.93 9.09
C GLU A 113 6.46 8.20 7.77
N ARG A 114 7.42 8.72 7.00
CA ARG A 114 7.85 8.08 5.74
C ARG A 114 8.46 6.72 5.97
N LEU A 115 9.26 6.56 7.01
CA LEU A 115 9.86 5.28 7.41
C LEU A 115 8.78 4.28 7.84
N GLY A 116 7.85 4.70 8.71
CA GLY A 116 6.73 3.88 9.17
C GLY A 116 5.84 3.40 8.02
N THR A 117 5.50 4.31 7.10
CA THR A 117 4.74 4.02 5.89
C THR A 117 5.50 3.05 4.96
N THR A 118 6.82 3.22 4.83
CA THR A 118 7.65 2.31 4.02
C THR A 118 7.72 0.92 4.63
N TYR A 119 7.86 0.80 5.94
CA TYR A 119 7.75 -0.48 6.64
C TYR A 119 6.38 -1.12 6.43
N PHE A 120 5.30 -0.35 6.51
CA PHE A 120 3.93 -0.84 6.26
C PHE A 120 3.79 -1.41 4.84
N LYS A 121 4.18 -0.64 3.82
CA LYS A 121 4.12 -1.06 2.40
C LYS A 121 5.02 -2.25 2.09
N GLY A 122 6.15 -2.35 2.77
CA GLY A 122 7.08 -3.47 2.65
C GLY A 122 6.67 -4.73 3.44
N GLY A 123 5.54 -4.69 4.17
CA GLY A 123 5.04 -5.81 4.99
C GLY A 123 5.75 -5.98 6.34
N PHE A 124 6.65 -5.07 6.72
CA PHE A 124 7.35 -5.10 8.02
C PHE A 124 6.46 -4.52 9.13
N LEU A 125 5.30 -5.14 9.35
CA LEU A 125 4.22 -4.60 10.18
C LEU A 125 4.65 -4.26 11.61
N GLN A 126 5.43 -5.12 12.24
CA GLN A 126 5.88 -4.89 13.62
C GLN A 126 6.79 -3.66 13.73
N ARG A 127 7.75 -3.50 12.80
CA ARG A 127 8.62 -2.32 12.75
C ARG A 127 7.83 -1.05 12.44
N SER A 128 6.85 -1.13 11.55
CA SER A 128 5.92 -0.03 11.26
C SER A 128 5.18 0.40 12.53
N LYS A 129 4.64 -0.55 13.30
CA LYS A 129 3.96 -0.31 14.58
C LYS A 129 4.86 0.44 15.57
N GLU A 130 6.09 -0.02 15.74
CA GLU A 130 7.07 0.60 16.65
C GLU A 130 7.39 2.05 16.26
N VAL A 131 7.55 2.31 14.96
CA VAL A 131 7.82 3.67 14.45
C VAL A 131 6.64 4.60 14.70
N PHE A 132 5.40 4.18 14.41
CA PHE A 132 4.21 5.02 14.64
C PHE A 132 3.96 5.24 16.14
N LEU A 133 4.15 4.23 16.98
CA LEU A 133 4.10 4.41 18.44
C LEU A 133 5.17 5.40 18.94
N ARG A 134 6.35 5.41 18.32
CA ARG A 134 7.39 6.39 18.63
C ARG A 134 6.95 7.83 18.28
N ILE A 135 6.28 8.02 17.15
CA ILE A 135 5.70 9.33 16.77
C ILE A 135 4.69 9.78 17.83
N LEU A 136 3.78 8.91 18.23
CA LEU A 136 2.72 9.23 19.18
C LEU A 136 3.23 9.59 20.59
N LYS A 137 4.44 9.16 20.97
CA LYS A 137 5.07 9.56 22.26
C LYS A 137 5.35 11.06 22.36
N PHE A 138 5.62 11.73 21.26
CA PHE A 138 5.92 13.16 21.23
C PHE A 138 4.88 14.00 20.47
N SER A 139 4.06 13.38 19.64
CA SER A 139 2.93 13.96 18.90
C SER A 139 1.67 13.09 19.05
N PRO A 140 1.00 13.07 20.22
CA PRO A 140 -0.13 12.17 20.48
C PRO A 140 -1.32 12.38 19.54
N HIS A 141 -1.50 13.57 19.02
CA HIS A 141 -2.60 13.93 18.11
C HIS A 141 -2.23 13.81 16.62
N ASN A 142 -1.12 13.15 16.29
CA ASN A 142 -0.75 12.91 14.90
C ASN A 142 -1.72 11.91 14.27
N THR A 143 -2.71 12.43 13.52
CA THR A 143 -3.78 11.65 12.90
C THR A 143 -3.26 10.67 11.85
N ASN A 144 -2.16 11.00 11.16
CA ASN A 144 -1.55 10.12 10.16
C ASN A 144 -0.91 8.90 10.85
N ALA A 145 -0.17 9.13 11.95
CA ALA A 145 0.40 8.04 12.74
C ALA A 145 -0.69 7.12 13.34
N LEU A 146 -1.78 7.69 13.86
CA LEU A 146 -2.94 6.92 14.35
C LEU A 146 -3.58 6.10 13.23
N LEU A 147 -3.80 6.70 12.04
CA LEU A 147 -4.38 5.98 10.90
C LEU A 147 -3.53 4.77 10.50
N TYR A 148 -2.22 4.98 10.31
CA TYR A 148 -1.35 3.85 9.96
C TYR A 148 -1.24 2.82 11.09
N LEU A 149 -1.30 3.23 12.34
CA LEU A 149 -1.31 2.31 13.48
C LEU A 149 -2.60 1.46 13.51
N LEU A 150 -3.75 2.04 13.16
CA LEU A 150 -5.00 1.32 12.94
C LEU A 150 -4.81 0.26 11.85
N LEU A 151 -4.32 0.67 10.67
CA LEU A 151 -4.08 -0.23 9.53
C LEU A 151 -3.11 -1.38 9.87
N VAL A 152 -2.05 -1.06 10.60
CA VAL A 152 -1.06 -2.06 11.05
C VAL A 152 -1.70 -3.08 12.00
N ASN A 153 -2.48 -2.63 13.00
CA ASN A 153 -3.14 -3.56 13.93
C ASN A 153 -4.21 -4.40 13.22
N GLU A 154 -4.94 -3.83 12.25
CA GLU A 154 -5.86 -4.58 11.39
C GLU A 154 -5.14 -5.71 10.62
N LYS A 155 -4.01 -5.39 9.95
CA LYS A 155 -3.20 -6.41 9.23
C LYS A 155 -2.57 -7.44 10.18
N LEU A 156 -2.25 -7.06 11.41
CA LEU A 156 -1.80 -7.97 12.47
C LEU A 156 -2.94 -8.77 13.12
N LYS A 157 -4.19 -8.57 12.69
CA LYS A 157 -5.42 -9.17 13.24
C LYS A 157 -5.68 -8.82 14.72
N ASP A 158 -5.08 -7.73 15.22
CA ASP A 158 -5.36 -7.18 16.55
C ASP A 158 -6.52 -6.17 16.45
N PHE A 159 -7.72 -6.69 16.12
CA PHE A 159 -8.89 -5.87 15.80
C PHE A 159 -9.37 -5.05 17.01
N LYS A 160 -9.17 -5.54 18.24
CA LYS A 160 -9.52 -4.80 19.45
C LYS A 160 -8.70 -3.52 19.59
N LYS A 161 -7.36 -3.63 19.43
CA LYS A 161 -6.49 -2.44 19.42
C LYS A 161 -6.76 -1.52 18.23
N ALA A 162 -7.04 -2.09 17.05
CA ALA A 162 -7.44 -1.27 15.91
C ALA A 162 -8.69 -0.44 16.22
N LYS A 163 -9.69 -1.02 16.90
CA LYS A 163 -10.91 -0.32 17.33
C LYS A 163 -10.64 0.77 18.38
N GLU A 164 -9.77 0.50 19.37
CA GLU A 164 -9.33 1.51 20.33
C GLU A 164 -8.72 2.74 19.64
N ILE A 165 -7.87 2.51 18.63
CA ILE A 165 -7.26 3.59 17.84
C ILE A 165 -8.31 4.32 16.99
N ALA A 166 -9.30 3.62 16.44
CA ALA A 166 -10.41 4.25 15.75
C ALA A 166 -11.19 5.20 16.68
N CYS A 167 -11.42 4.82 17.95
CA CYS A 167 -12.02 5.72 18.92
C CYS A 167 -11.15 6.98 19.17
N CYS A 168 -9.82 6.83 19.26
CA CYS A 168 -8.93 8.00 19.37
C CYS A 168 -8.99 8.92 18.14
N LEU A 169 -9.13 8.35 16.94
CA LEU A 169 -9.30 9.14 15.71
C LEU A 169 -10.65 9.89 15.68
N GLU A 170 -11.72 9.28 16.20
CA GLU A 170 -13.04 9.91 16.32
C GLU A 170 -13.00 11.10 17.27
N GLU A 171 -12.28 11.01 18.41
CA GLU A 171 -12.04 12.12 19.34
C GLU A 171 -11.27 13.29 18.68
N LEU A 172 -10.57 13.05 17.58
CA LEU A 172 -9.88 14.03 16.75
C LEU A 172 -10.72 14.47 15.52
N ASP A 173 -12.04 14.36 15.60
CA ASP A 173 -12.98 14.73 14.55
C ASP A 173 -12.77 14.01 13.20
N LYS A 174 -12.21 12.80 13.21
CA LYS A 174 -12.11 11.96 12.02
C LYS A 174 -13.34 11.07 11.90
N ASN A 175 -13.93 11.02 10.71
CA ASN A 175 -15.02 10.09 10.45
C ASN A 175 -14.47 8.67 10.29
N VAL A 176 -14.69 7.85 11.29
CA VAL A 176 -14.26 6.43 11.36
C VAL A 176 -15.44 5.50 11.65
N THR A 177 -16.67 5.96 11.44
CA THR A 177 -17.89 5.18 11.72
C THR A 177 -17.87 3.85 10.97
N THR A 178 -17.55 3.87 9.68
CA THR A 178 -17.44 2.65 8.85
C THR A 178 -16.33 1.72 9.36
N ASP A 179 -15.17 2.28 9.76
CA ASP A 179 -14.06 1.50 10.31
C ASP A 179 -14.48 0.78 11.60
N LYS A 180 -15.22 1.45 12.48
CA LYS A 180 -15.70 0.86 13.74
C LYS A 180 -16.67 -0.30 13.49
N ILE A 181 -17.68 -0.10 12.62
CA ILE A 181 -18.65 -1.14 12.26
C ILE A 181 -17.93 -2.35 11.64
N TYR A 182 -16.98 -2.11 10.76
CA TYR A 182 -16.17 -3.15 10.15
C TYR A 182 -15.33 -3.91 11.18
N LEU A 183 -14.63 -3.19 12.07
CA LEU A 183 -13.80 -3.81 13.11
C LEU A 183 -14.65 -4.61 14.11
N ASP A 184 -15.85 -4.14 14.46
CA ASP A 184 -16.79 -4.90 15.29
C ASP A 184 -17.18 -6.21 14.61
N SER A 185 -17.49 -6.16 13.32
CA SER A 185 -17.79 -7.37 12.56
C SER A 185 -16.62 -8.35 12.55
N LEU A 186 -15.36 -7.86 12.37
CA LEU A 186 -14.18 -8.70 12.42
C LEU A 186 -13.90 -9.28 13.80
N ILE A 187 -14.15 -8.53 14.87
CA ILE A 187 -14.02 -9.02 16.24
C ILE A 187 -14.98 -10.19 16.47
N ILE A 188 -16.24 -10.07 16.04
CA ILE A 188 -17.24 -11.14 16.15
C ILE A 188 -16.83 -12.36 15.30
N ILE A 189 -16.44 -12.15 14.05
CA ILE A 189 -16.04 -13.24 13.14
C ILE A 189 -14.87 -14.03 13.69
N ASN A 190 -13.91 -13.36 14.32
CA ASN A 190 -12.68 -13.98 14.80
C ASN A 190 -12.72 -14.38 16.29
N ASP A 191 -13.85 -14.22 16.96
CA ASP A 191 -14.00 -14.65 18.35
C ASP A 191 -14.17 -16.16 18.43
N SER A 192 -13.12 -16.87 18.86
CA SER A 192 -13.11 -18.33 18.98
C SER A 192 -13.99 -18.88 20.10
N VAL A 193 -14.46 -18.03 21.01
CA VAL A 193 -15.32 -18.44 22.15
C VAL A 193 -16.77 -18.56 21.72
N LEU A 194 -17.19 -17.74 20.73
CA LEU A 194 -18.57 -17.74 20.24
C LEU A 194 -18.83 -18.89 19.28
N SER A 195 -20.01 -19.54 19.40
CA SER A 195 -20.48 -20.50 18.38
C SER A 195 -20.80 -19.78 17.06
N TYR A 196 -20.89 -20.55 15.95
CA TYR A 196 -21.22 -19.98 14.64
C TYR A 196 -22.61 -19.37 14.61
N GLU A 197 -23.56 -19.98 15.30
CA GLU A 197 -24.94 -19.50 15.43
C GLU A 197 -24.95 -18.14 16.14
N LYS A 198 -24.22 -18.04 17.27
CA LYS A 198 -24.16 -16.77 18.03
C LYS A 198 -23.46 -15.65 17.25
N ARG A 199 -22.40 -15.98 16.49
CA ARG A 199 -21.76 -15.02 15.56
C ARG A 199 -22.74 -14.57 14.48
N THR A 200 -23.52 -15.51 13.92
CA THR A 200 -24.55 -15.21 12.91
C THR A 200 -25.56 -14.23 13.46
N GLU A 201 -26.10 -14.45 14.68
CA GLU A 201 -27.06 -13.55 15.32
C GLU A 201 -26.48 -12.13 15.48
N LEU A 202 -25.30 -12.02 16.07
CA LEU A 202 -24.67 -10.72 16.33
C LEU A 202 -24.34 -9.97 15.02
N LEU A 203 -23.83 -10.67 14.00
CA LEU A 203 -23.56 -10.07 12.69
C LEU A 203 -24.85 -9.65 11.98
N TYR A 204 -25.94 -10.42 12.16
CA TYR A 204 -27.23 -10.09 11.57
C TYR A 204 -27.85 -8.84 12.22
N GLU A 205 -27.68 -8.62 13.52
CA GLU A 205 -28.05 -7.38 14.18
C GLU A 205 -27.32 -6.18 13.57
N ILE A 206 -25.98 -6.27 13.43
CA ILE A 206 -25.20 -5.21 12.79
C ILE A 206 -25.64 -4.98 11.34
N PHE A 207 -25.91 -6.06 10.58
CA PHE A 207 -26.34 -5.98 9.20
C PHE A 207 -27.71 -5.30 9.02
N LYS A 208 -28.63 -5.52 9.95
CA LYS A 208 -29.94 -4.84 9.94
C LYS A 208 -29.81 -3.33 10.11
N GLU A 209 -28.91 -2.90 10.99
CA GLU A 209 -28.67 -1.48 11.22
C GLU A 209 -27.82 -0.85 10.11
N ASN A 210 -26.84 -1.61 9.58
CA ASN A 210 -25.84 -1.11 8.65
C ASN A 210 -25.57 -2.10 7.51
N LYS A 211 -26.19 -1.88 6.36
CA LYS A 211 -25.99 -2.68 5.16
C LYS A 211 -24.56 -2.64 4.58
N ILE A 212 -23.68 -1.80 5.11
CA ILE A 212 -22.32 -1.65 4.63
C ILE A 212 -21.47 -2.92 4.79
N ILE A 213 -21.80 -3.78 5.78
CA ILE A 213 -21.12 -5.06 6.01
C ILE A 213 -21.69 -6.22 5.19
N GLU A 214 -22.63 -5.95 4.30
CA GLU A 214 -23.41 -6.94 3.53
C GLU A 214 -22.53 -8.02 2.89
N ARG A 215 -21.48 -7.61 2.18
CA ARG A 215 -20.54 -8.54 1.54
C ARG A 215 -19.75 -9.40 2.55
N ILE A 216 -19.34 -8.81 3.67
CA ILE A 216 -18.61 -9.53 4.73
C ILE A 216 -19.51 -10.55 5.38
N PHE A 217 -20.74 -10.14 5.70
CA PHE A 217 -21.73 -11.02 6.33
C PHE A 217 -22.14 -12.15 5.37
N ALA A 218 -22.41 -11.83 4.10
CA ALA A 218 -22.71 -12.86 3.08
C ALA A 218 -21.55 -13.86 2.96
N SER A 219 -20.30 -13.38 2.91
CA SER A 219 -19.10 -14.26 2.85
C SER A 219 -19.02 -15.18 4.07
N PHE A 220 -19.27 -14.65 5.27
CA PHE A 220 -19.29 -15.44 6.49
C PHE A 220 -20.40 -16.51 6.47
N LEU A 221 -21.62 -16.13 6.09
CA LEU A 221 -22.74 -17.08 6.01
C LEU A 221 -22.52 -18.19 4.98
N ILE A 222 -22.04 -17.86 3.81
CA ILE A 222 -21.74 -18.82 2.74
C ILE A 222 -20.69 -19.84 3.22
N GLN A 223 -19.76 -19.43 4.06
CA GLN A 223 -18.73 -20.32 4.57
C GLN A 223 -19.21 -21.16 5.78
N PHE A 224 -19.99 -20.59 6.70
CA PHE A 224 -20.24 -21.20 8.01
C PHE A 224 -21.72 -21.51 8.28
N ASN A 225 -22.66 -20.85 7.61
CA ASN A 225 -24.11 -21.03 7.84
C ASN A 225 -24.93 -20.81 6.53
N LYS A 226 -24.69 -21.68 5.54
CA LYS A 226 -25.39 -21.61 4.24
C LYS A 226 -26.92 -21.64 4.34
N PRO A 227 -27.53 -22.45 5.20
CA PRO A 227 -28.99 -22.45 5.32
C PRO A 227 -29.52 -21.05 5.67
N PHE A 228 -28.95 -20.41 6.66
CA PHE A 228 -29.35 -19.05 7.06
C PHE A 228 -29.18 -18.03 5.92
N PHE A 229 -28.11 -18.15 5.13
CA PHE A 229 -27.89 -17.29 3.96
C PHE A 229 -29.04 -17.41 2.95
N TRP A 230 -29.39 -18.64 2.58
CA TRP A 230 -30.42 -18.87 1.58
C TRP A 230 -31.83 -18.52 2.09
N ASP A 231 -32.12 -18.69 3.37
CA ASP A 231 -33.40 -18.29 3.97
C ASP A 231 -33.60 -16.78 3.96
N HIS A 232 -32.50 -16.00 4.04
CA HIS A 232 -32.54 -14.54 4.09
C HIS A 232 -32.03 -13.88 2.80
N ILE A 233 -31.90 -14.64 1.69
CA ILE A 233 -31.27 -14.16 0.46
C ILE A 233 -31.88 -12.87 -0.10
N ASN A 234 -33.17 -12.68 0.07
CA ASN A 234 -33.90 -11.50 -0.40
C ASN A 234 -33.59 -10.22 0.39
N GLU A 235 -32.91 -10.31 1.54
CA GLU A 235 -32.45 -9.17 2.30
C GLU A 235 -31.10 -8.63 1.79
N PHE A 236 -30.41 -9.38 0.92
CA PHE A 236 -29.11 -9.07 0.34
C PHE A 236 -29.24 -8.54 -1.08
N ASP A 237 -28.43 -7.52 -1.37
CA ASP A 237 -28.19 -7.08 -2.76
C ASP A 237 -27.04 -7.88 -3.37
N CYS A 238 -27.38 -9.03 -3.94
CA CYS A 238 -26.41 -9.97 -4.51
C CYS A 238 -25.58 -9.38 -5.66
N SER A 239 -26.01 -8.27 -6.27
CA SER A 239 -25.26 -7.60 -7.33
C SER A 239 -23.94 -7.02 -6.81
N LYS A 240 -23.87 -6.60 -5.54
CA LYS A 240 -22.66 -6.05 -4.91
C LYS A 240 -21.56 -7.08 -4.66
N PHE A 241 -21.90 -8.35 -4.71
CA PHE A 241 -20.96 -9.46 -4.55
C PHE A 241 -21.22 -10.60 -5.56
N ILE A 242 -21.55 -10.19 -6.79
CA ILE A 242 -21.80 -11.09 -7.93
C ILE A 242 -20.64 -12.08 -8.14
N ASP A 243 -19.41 -11.68 -7.92
CA ASP A 243 -18.21 -12.52 -7.97
C ASP A 243 -18.29 -13.68 -6.97
N ILE A 244 -18.72 -13.44 -5.73
CA ILE A 244 -18.91 -14.49 -4.72
C ILE A 244 -19.99 -15.46 -5.18
N MET A 245 -21.13 -14.95 -5.69
CA MET A 245 -22.23 -15.78 -6.17
C MET A 245 -21.85 -16.56 -7.42
N TRP A 246 -21.07 -15.94 -8.33
CA TRP A 246 -20.59 -16.61 -9.54
C TRP A 246 -19.71 -17.82 -9.24
N TYR A 247 -18.82 -17.74 -8.25
CA TYR A 247 -17.91 -18.84 -7.91
C TYR A 247 -18.50 -19.89 -6.97
N GLN A 248 -19.80 -19.78 -6.57
CA GLN A 248 -20.46 -20.84 -5.82
C GLN A 248 -20.49 -22.16 -6.59
N LYS A 249 -20.29 -23.28 -5.88
CA LYS A 249 -20.44 -24.62 -6.44
C LYS A 249 -21.92 -24.94 -6.59
N LYS A 250 -22.27 -25.71 -7.62
CA LYS A 250 -23.66 -26.09 -7.91
C LYS A 250 -24.35 -26.78 -6.73
N GLU A 251 -23.60 -27.58 -5.99
CA GLU A 251 -24.07 -28.35 -4.81
C GLU A 251 -24.45 -27.46 -3.62
N ASP A 252 -23.89 -26.24 -3.55
CA ASP A 252 -24.09 -25.30 -2.46
C ASP A 252 -25.22 -24.31 -2.70
N ILE A 253 -25.88 -24.40 -3.87
CA ILE A 253 -26.89 -23.45 -4.32
C ILE A 253 -28.28 -24.01 -4.02
N ASN A 254 -29.11 -23.20 -3.37
CA ASN A 254 -30.55 -23.51 -3.21
C ASN A 254 -31.31 -22.96 -4.41
N PHE A 255 -31.61 -23.84 -5.37
CA PHE A 255 -32.27 -23.44 -6.62
C PHE A 255 -33.74 -22.99 -6.43
N ASP A 256 -34.43 -23.44 -5.41
CA ASP A 256 -35.77 -22.96 -5.11
C ASP A 256 -35.75 -21.46 -4.77
N LYS A 257 -34.78 -21.06 -3.93
CA LYS A 257 -34.56 -19.65 -3.57
C LYS A 257 -34.00 -18.80 -4.71
N VAL A 258 -33.19 -19.40 -5.58
CA VAL A 258 -32.69 -18.74 -6.80
C VAL A 258 -33.82 -18.39 -7.74
N LEU A 259 -34.81 -19.24 -7.90
CA LEU A 259 -35.98 -19.00 -8.78
C LEU A 259 -36.85 -17.85 -8.25
N GLU A 260 -36.88 -17.64 -6.94
CA GLU A 260 -37.59 -16.52 -6.30
C GLU A 260 -36.88 -15.16 -6.48
N ASN A 261 -35.56 -15.16 -6.77
CA ASN A 261 -34.76 -13.96 -6.90
C ASN A 261 -34.39 -13.67 -8.38
N PRO A 262 -34.89 -12.59 -8.98
CA PRO A 262 -34.69 -12.33 -10.40
C PRO A 262 -33.20 -12.25 -10.81
N PHE A 263 -32.39 -11.55 -10.02
CA PHE A 263 -30.95 -11.40 -10.31
C PHE A 263 -30.20 -12.73 -10.27
N LEU A 264 -30.44 -13.54 -9.25
CA LEU A 264 -29.78 -14.86 -9.13
C LEU A 264 -30.28 -15.83 -10.20
N ASN A 265 -31.53 -15.74 -10.61
CA ASN A 265 -32.06 -16.52 -11.72
C ASN A 265 -31.32 -16.17 -13.03
N GLU A 266 -31.14 -14.87 -13.35
CA GLU A 266 -30.35 -14.45 -14.50
C GLU A 266 -28.91 -14.97 -14.42
N LEU A 267 -28.26 -14.79 -13.27
CA LEU A 267 -26.88 -15.18 -13.03
C LEU A 267 -26.63 -16.67 -13.24
N TYR A 268 -27.47 -17.54 -12.68
CA TYR A 268 -27.28 -18.99 -12.79
C TYR A 268 -27.79 -19.59 -14.10
N ASN A 269 -28.66 -18.87 -14.83
CA ASN A 269 -28.93 -19.20 -16.25
C ASN A 269 -27.71 -18.86 -17.11
N ALA A 270 -27.07 -17.69 -16.89
CA ALA A 270 -25.84 -17.30 -17.58
C ALA A 270 -24.68 -18.27 -17.28
N LYS A 271 -24.63 -18.81 -16.06
CA LYS A 271 -23.66 -19.84 -15.68
C LYS A 271 -23.95 -21.23 -16.25
N GLY A 272 -25.14 -21.44 -16.82
CA GLY A 272 -25.57 -22.73 -17.38
C GLY A 272 -26.00 -23.74 -16.32
N TYR A 273 -26.34 -23.32 -15.11
CA TYR A 273 -26.88 -24.18 -14.06
C TYR A 273 -28.39 -24.32 -14.13
N LEU A 274 -29.06 -23.37 -14.72
CA LEU A 274 -30.51 -23.33 -15.01
C LEU A 274 -30.73 -23.09 -16.49
N ASN A 275 -31.98 -23.38 -16.93
CA ASN A 275 -32.44 -23.07 -18.28
C ASN A 275 -33.92 -22.63 -18.23
N THR A 276 -34.19 -21.60 -17.43
CA THR A 276 -35.54 -21.12 -17.14
C THR A 276 -35.88 -19.82 -17.87
N ILE A 277 -34.86 -19.04 -18.26
CA ILE A 277 -35.01 -17.77 -18.97
C ILE A 277 -34.23 -17.75 -20.28
N ASN A 278 -34.64 -16.87 -21.17
CA ASN A 278 -34.05 -16.76 -22.51
C ASN A 278 -33.21 -15.48 -22.67
N HIS A 279 -33.47 -14.47 -21.86
CA HIS A 279 -32.84 -13.14 -21.94
C HIS A 279 -32.53 -12.61 -20.55
N SER A 280 -31.49 -11.79 -20.46
CA SER A 280 -31.15 -10.99 -19.30
C SER A 280 -31.12 -9.51 -19.67
N ASN A 281 -31.35 -8.62 -18.71
CA ASN A 281 -31.16 -7.18 -18.88
C ASN A 281 -29.69 -6.78 -18.87
N ASP A 282 -28.83 -7.61 -18.29
CA ASP A 282 -27.39 -7.42 -18.30
C ASP A 282 -26.80 -8.02 -19.57
N PHE A 283 -26.02 -7.21 -20.28
CA PHE A 283 -25.46 -7.59 -21.59
C PHE A 283 -24.55 -8.82 -21.52
N ASP A 284 -23.67 -8.89 -20.52
CA ASP A 284 -22.71 -9.98 -20.40
C ASP A 284 -23.41 -11.28 -20.00
N LEU A 285 -24.40 -11.21 -19.10
CA LEU A 285 -25.23 -12.35 -18.71
C LEU A 285 -26.09 -12.84 -19.90
N ASP A 286 -26.66 -11.94 -20.70
CA ASP A 286 -27.46 -12.27 -21.86
C ASP A 286 -26.65 -13.03 -22.92
N ILE A 287 -25.44 -12.55 -23.21
CA ILE A 287 -24.53 -13.25 -24.13
C ILE A 287 -24.17 -14.65 -23.60
N LEU A 288 -23.91 -14.81 -22.30
CA LEU A 288 -23.61 -16.12 -21.71
C LEU A 288 -24.81 -17.09 -21.82
N ILE A 289 -26.05 -16.60 -21.61
CA ILE A 289 -27.26 -17.37 -21.80
C ILE A 289 -27.38 -17.86 -23.23
N LEU A 290 -27.10 -16.98 -24.21
CA LEU A 290 -27.14 -17.36 -25.64
C LEU A 290 -26.05 -18.37 -25.99
N ILE A 291 -24.83 -18.19 -25.50
CA ILE A 291 -23.70 -19.14 -25.70
C ILE A 291 -24.02 -20.50 -25.12
N ASN A 292 -24.62 -20.57 -23.93
CA ASN A 292 -24.98 -21.85 -23.29
C ASN A 292 -26.07 -22.62 -24.04
N LYS A 293 -26.87 -21.95 -24.85
CA LYS A 293 -27.91 -22.55 -25.70
C LYS A 293 -27.40 -22.99 -27.07
N HIS A 294 -26.23 -22.53 -27.47
CA HIS A 294 -25.65 -22.86 -28.76
C HIS A 294 -25.10 -24.32 -28.78
N GLU A 295 -25.27 -25.01 -29.87
CA GLU A 295 -24.82 -26.42 -30.03
C GLU A 295 -23.30 -26.55 -29.87
N HIS A 296 -22.54 -25.57 -30.40
CA HIS A 296 -21.08 -25.49 -30.20
C HIS A 296 -20.77 -24.71 -28.96
N LYS A 297 -20.37 -25.39 -27.88
CA LYS A 297 -20.00 -24.78 -26.62
C LYS A 297 -18.76 -23.91 -26.81
N ILE A 298 -18.94 -22.60 -26.71
CA ILE A 298 -17.85 -21.64 -26.59
C ILE A 298 -17.54 -21.49 -25.10
N ASN A 299 -16.26 -21.67 -24.74
CA ASN A 299 -15.83 -21.50 -23.35
C ASN A 299 -15.76 -20.03 -23.02
N ALA A 300 -16.82 -19.49 -22.48
CA ALA A 300 -16.90 -18.13 -21.98
C ALA A 300 -17.25 -18.13 -20.48
N SER A 301 -16.82 -17.12 -19.77
CA SER A 301 -17.06 -16.92 -18.34
C SER A 301 -17.09 -15.45 -18.01
N LEU A 302 -17.47 -15.10 -16.79
CA LEU A 302 -17.26 -13.77 -16.24
C LEU A 302 -15.87 -13.69 -15.60
N ASP A 303 -15.24 -12.54 -15.78
CA ASP A 303 -14.10 -12.07 -15.00
C ASP A 303 -14.51 -10.81 -14.25
N PHE A 304 -13.83 -10.52 -13.13
CA PHE A 304 -14.24 -9.49 -12.20
C PHE A 304 -13.12 -8.48 -11.95
N GLU A 305 -13.51 -7.21 -11.93
CA GLU A 305 -12.66 -6.08 -11.59
C GLU A 305 -13.29 -5.29 -10.45
N PHE A 306 -12.47 -4.85 -9.52
CA PHE A 306 -12.92 -4.16 -8.31
C PHE A 306 -12.48 -2.70 -8.35
N ILE A 307 -13.44 -1.79 -8.51
CA ILE A 307 -13.17 -0.35 -8.65
C ILE A 307 -13.47 0.35 -7.34
N CYS A 308 -12.44 0.98 -6.76
CA CYS A 308 -12.62 1.77 -5.55
C CYS A 308 -13.41 3.05 -5.82
N ASN A 309 -14.54 3.25 -5.15
CA ASN A 309 -15.40 4.43 -5.32
C ASN A 309 -14.76 5.74 -4.83
N SER A 310 -13.80 5.66 -3.89
CA SER A 310 -13.13 6.84 -3.35
C SER A 310 -12.02 7.36 -4.25
N CYS A 311 -11.12 6.50 -4.76
CA CYS A 311 -9.97 6.92 -5.56
C CYS A 311 -10.02 6.48 -7.02
N LYS A 312 -11.04 5.73 -7.42
CA LYS A 312 -11.29 5.23 -8.78
C LYS A 312 -10.20 4.30 -9.33
N HIS A 313 -9.27 3.83 -8.49
CA HIS A 313 -8.33 2.79 -8.89
C HIS A 313 -9.03 1.44 -9.01
N SER A 314 -8.65 0.71 -10.03
CA SER A 314 -9.11 -0.63 -10.32
C SER A 314 -8.12 -1.67 -9.76
N HIS A 315 -8.65 -2.78 -9.28
CA HIS A 315 -7.89 -3.86 -8.68
C HIS A 315 -8.40 -5.22 -9.20
N PRO A 316 -7.50 -6.15 -9.50
CA PRO A 316 -7.89 -7.48 -10.01
C PRO A 316 -8.41 -8.42 -8.92
N VAL A 317 -8.19 -8.08 -7.65
CA VAL A 317 -8.59 -8.89 -6.49
C VAL A 317 -9.32 -8.00 -5.49
N PHE A 318 -10.41 -8.51 -4.92
CA PHE A 318 -11.13 -7.82 -3.86
C PHE A 318 -10.28 -7.73 -2.58
N ASP A 319 -10.22 -6.53 -2.02
CA ASP A 319 -9.79 -6.31 -0.63
C ASP A 319 -10.87 -5.49 0.08
N THR A 320 -11.07 -5.69 1.37
CA THR A 320 -12.03 -4.91 2.17
C THR A 320 -11.60 -3.46 2.34
N ARG A 321 -10.30 -3.21 2.23
CA ARG A 321 -9.70 -1.88 2.30
C ARG A 321 -8.86 -1.60 1.05
N CYS A 322 -9.11 -0.47 0.42
CA CYS A 322 -8.38 -0.09 -0.79
C CYS A 322 -6.86 0.03 -0.52
N PRO A 323 -6.02 -0.72 -1.24
CA PRO A 323 -4.56 -0.64 -1.06
C PRO A 323 -3.97 0.73 -1.38
N HIS A 324 -4.68 1.53 -2.22
CA HIS A 324 -4.20 2.84 -2.65
C HIS A 324 -4.58 3.97 -1.69
N CYS A 325 -5.87 4.12 -1.35
CA CYS A 325 -6.38 5.24 -0.55
C CYS A 325 -6.83 4.87 0.85
N HIS A 326 -6.78 3.59 1.21
CA HIS A 326 -7.17 3.01 2.49
C HIS A 326 -8.66 3.18 2.86
N SER A 327 -9.51 3.65 1.94
CA SER A 327 -10.97 3.64 2.18
C SER A 327 -11.49 2.21 2.33
N ILE A 328 -12.50 2.06 3.16
CA ILE A 328 -13.00 0.75 3.55
C ILE A 328 -14.37 0.46 2.91
N LEU A 329 -14.58 -0.78 2.45
CA LEU A 329 -15.84 -1.28 1.88
C LEU A 329 -16.42 -0.39 0.75
N THR A 330 -15.55 0.22 -0.05
CA THR A 330 -15.91 1.16 -1.12
C THR A 330 -15.73 0.61 -2.53
N PHE A 331 -15.68 -0.70 -2.69
CA PHE A 331 -15.49 -1.32 -4.00
C PHE A 331 -16.82 -1.61 -4.70
N ASP A 332 -16.93 -1.18 -5.94
CA ASP A 332 -17.91 -1.68 -6.90
C ASP A 332 -17.31 -2.87 -7.66
N VAL A 333 -18.09 -3.92 -7.80
CA VAL A 333 -17.72 -5.10 -8.57
C VAL A 333 -18.20 -4.88 -10.00
N LYS A 334 -17.25 -4.84 -10.94
CA LYS A 334 -17.55 -4.86 -12.38
C LYS A 334 -17.24 -6.23 -12.93
N HIS A 335 -18.09 -6.70 -13.80
CA HIS A 335 -17.87 -7.95 -14.52
C HIS A 335 -17.77 -7.69 -16.03
N HIS A 336 -17.10 -8.58 -16.71
CA HIS A 336 -16.95 -8.57 -18.16
C HIS A 336 -16.75 -9.97 -18.68
N LEU A 337 -17.11 -10.16 -19.94
CA LEU A 337 -16.94 -11.46 -20.61
C LEU A 337 -15.47 -11.76 -20.83
N THR A 338 -15.08 -12.96 -20.50
CA THR A 338 -13.74 -13.47 -20.76
C THR A 338 -13.81 -14.88 -21.35
N LYS A 339 -12.76 -15.29 -22.04
CA LYS A 339 -12.60 -16.66 -22.48
C LYS A 339 -12.20 -17.52 -21.28
N SER A 340 -13.03 -18.52 -20.92
CA SER A 340 -12.63 -19.43 -19.84
C SER A 340 -11.47 -20.30 -20.30
N PHE A 341 -10.35 -20.21 -19.60
CA PHE A 341 -9.25 -21.15 -19.78
C PHE A 341 -9.58 -22.42 -19.00
N TYR A 342 -9.81 -23.53 -19.72
CA TYR A 342 -9.93 -24.84 -19.10
C TYR A 342 -8.66 -25.15 -18.30
N ASN A 343 -8.82 -25.60 -17.04
CA ASN A 343 -7.82 -26.20 -16.16
C ASN A 343 -7.11 -25.33 -15.14
N PHE A 344 -7.82 -24.52 -14.33
CA PHE A 344 -7.22 -24.11 -13.05
C PHE A 344 -7.63 -24.99 -11.85
N ASN A 345 -8.56 -25.97 -12.04
CA ASN A 345 -9.07 -26.78 -10.91
C ASN A 345 -8.47 -28.20 -10.80
N GLN A 346 -7.40 -28.53 -11.50
CA GLN A 346 -6.76 -29.86 -11.36
C GLN A 346 -5.35 -29.83 -10.75
N SER A 347 -4.79 -28.66 -10.42
CA SER A 347 -3.42 -28.56 -9.88
C SER A 347 -3.31 -28.18 -8.40
N LEU A 348 -4.44 -28.14 -7.66
CA LEU A 348 -4.47 -27.95 -6.21
C LEU A 348 -5.37 -29.04 -5.57
N GLN A 349 -5.00 -30.30 -5.76
CA GLN A 349 -5.34 -31.42 -4.88
C GLN A 349 -4.08 -31.91 -4.20
#